data_75d5c4ebe0511b47ac1e7e5416c69d75
#
_entry.id   75d5c4ebe0511b47ac1e7e5416c69d75
#
_cell.length_a   1.000
_cell.length_b   1.000
_cell.length_c   1.000
_cell.angle_alpha   90.00
_cell.angle_beta   90.00
_cell.angle_gamma   90.00
#
_symmetry.space_group_name_H-M   'P 1'
#
loop_
_entity.id
_entity.type
_entity.pdbx_description
1 polymer ?
#
loop_
_entity_poly.entity_id
_entity_poly.type
_entity_poly.pdbx_seq_one_letter_code
_entity_poly.pdbx_strand_id
1 'polypeptide(L)'
;MDDKWKIEYYKTKSKKSPVEEFILNLDVKTQNKIVDALALLKEFGVTLSLPHVKKVTETSLWELRIIGKNNIRFFYIARTEKTFLILHGFQKKKQKTDKREIKVALERLADY
;
A
#
# COMPACT_ATOMS: atom_id res chain seq x y z
N MET A 1 -2.27 -25.19 8.20
CA MET A 1 -2.95 -24.27 7.27
C MET A 1 -2.30 -22.92 7.30
N ASP A 2 -2.13 -22.32 6.13
CA ASP A 2 -1.53 -21.00 6.03
C ASP A 2 -2.61 -19.95 6.23
N ASP A 3 -2.57 -19.24 7.36
CA ASP A 3 -3.51 -18.18 7.69
C ASP A 3 -3.04 -16.80 7.23
N LYS A 4 -1.97 -16.76 6.47
CA LYS A 4 -1.42 -15.48 5.99
C LYS A 4 -2.31 -14.86 4.92
N TRP A 5 -2.32 -13.54 4.91
CA TRP A 5 -3.02 -12.76 3.90
C TRP A 5 -2.22 -12.73 2.60
N LYS A 6 -2.91 -12.50 1.50
CA LYS A 6 -2.32 -12.35 0.18
C LYS A 6 -2.21 -10.88 -0.18
N ILE A 7 -1.23 -10.53 -1.00
CA ILE A 7 -1.05 -9.18 -1.52
C ILE A 7 -1.29 -9.21 -3.02
N GLU A 8 -2.19 -8.36 -3.48
CA GLU A 8 -2.40 -8.08 -4.90
C GLU A 8 -2.09 -6.62 -5.17
N TYR A 9 -1.60 -6.33 -6.37
CA TYR A 9 -1.35 -4.97 -6.82
C TYR A 9 -2.38 -4.60 -7.88
N TYR A 10 -2.87 -3.36 -7.81
CA TYR A 10 -3.75 -2.83 -8.86
C TYR A 10 -3.07 -2.96 -10.22
N LYS A 11 -3.82 -3.40 -11.22
CA LYS A 11 -3.34 -3.49 -12.60
C LYS A 11 -4.26 -2.71 -13.52
N THR A 12 -3.66 -2.02 -14.48
CA THR A 12 -4.40 -1.31 -15.53
C THR A 12 -5.03 -2.31 -16.50
N LYS A 13 -5.86 -1.82 -17.41
CA LYS A 13 -6.45 -2.66 -18.46
C LYS A 13 -5.40 -3.35 -19.31
N SER A 14 -4.24 -2.70 -19.53
CA SER A 14 -3.11 -3.28 -20.27
C SER A 14 -2.23 -4.16 -19.38
N LYS A 15 -2.69 -4.47 -18.17
CA LYS A 15 -2.01 -5.33 -17.19
C LYS A 15 -0.69 -4.78 -16.67
N LYS A 16 -0.51 -3.47 -16.71
CA LYS A 16 0.61 -2.80 -16.06
C LYS A 16 0.32 -2.61 -14.58
N SER A 17 1.36 -2.72 -13.76
CA SER A 17 1.26 -2.52 -12.32
C SER A 17 2.04 -1.26 -11.92
N PRO A 18 1.35 -0.11 -11.80
CA PRO A 18 2.04 1.13 -11.42
C PRO A 18 2.71 1.05 -10.05
N VAL A 19 2.13 0.29 -9.11
CA VAL A 19 2.71 0.15 -7.77
C VAL A 19 4.03 -0.61 -7.85
N GLU A 20 4.07 -1.73 -8.58
CA GLU A 20 5.31 -2.49 -8.74
C GLU A 20 6.38 -1.68 -9.47
N GLU A 21 6.00 -0.92 -10.49
CA GLU A 21 6.92 -0.01 -11.17
C GLU A 21 7.49 1.03 -10.23
N PHE A 22 6.64 1.60 -9.37
CA PHE A 22 7.08 2.55 -8.35
C PHE A 22 8.13 1.93 -7.43
N ILE A 23 7.89 0.71 -6.95
CA ILE A 23 8.80 0.00 -6.06
C ILE A 23 10.15 -0.26 -6.75
N LEU A 24 10.11 -0.73 -8.00
CA LEU A 24 11.32 -1.07 -8.75
C LEU A 24 12.21 0.14 -9.03
N ASN A 25 11.66 1.34 -9.01
CA ASN A 25 12.43 2.57 -9.21
C ASN A 25 13.06 3.12 -7.93
N LEU A 26 12.82 2.48 -6.79
CA LEU A 26 13.41 2.88 -5.52
C LEU A 26 14.75 2.16 -5.31
N ASP A 27 15.57 2.70 -4.41
CA ASP A 27 16.84 2.05 -4.07
C ASP A 27 16.61 0.70 -3.38
N VAL A 28 17.62 -0.16 -3.45
CA VAL A 28 17.51 -1.54 -2.91
C VAL A 28 17.19 -1.54 -1.42
N LYS A 29 17.81 -0.65 -0.66
CA LYS A 29 17.56 -0.57 0.79
C LYS A 29 16.11 -0.27 1.10
N THR A 30 15.50 0.67 0.37
CA THR A 30 14.09 1.00 0.52
C THR A 30 13.20 -0.15 0.06
N GLN A 31 13.55 -0.81 -1.04
CA GLN A 31 12.82 -2.00 -1.49
C GLN A 31 12.80 -3.08 -0.42
N ASN A 32 13.90 -3.31 0.26
CA ASN A 32 13.97 -4.31 1.34
C ASN A 32 13.06 -3.95 2.51
N LYS A 33 12.97 -2.67 2.85
CA LYS A 33 12.04 -2.20 3.89
C LYS A 33 10.58 -2.41 3.49
N ILE A 34 10.27 -2.22 2.22
CA ILE A 34 8.93 -2.47 1.68
C ILE A 34 8.59 -3.96 1.79
N VAL A 35 9.52 -4.83 1.41
CA VAL A 35 9.32 -6.29 1.53
C VAL A 35 9.03 -6.66 2.99
N ASP A 36 9.79 -6.10 3.93
CA ASP A 36 9.57 -6.36 5.35
C ASP A 36 8.21 -5.88 5.83
N ALA A 37 7.80 -4.69 5.39
CA ALA A 37 6.48 -4.14 5.77
C ALA A 37 5.33 -4.97 5.19
N LEU A 38 5.46 -5.41 3.95
CA LEU A 38 4.47 -6.29 3.32
C LEU A 38 4.41 -7.65 4.03
N ALA A 39 5.55 -8.16 4.48
CA ALA A 39 5.59 -9.40 5.26
C ALA A 39 4.81 -9.26 6.57
N LEU A 40 4.96 -8.11 7.26
CA LEU A 40 4.17 -7.83 8.46
C LEU A 40 2.68 -7.77 8.15
N LEU A 41 2.31 -7.15 7.04
CA LEU A 41 0.91 -7.05 6.64
C LEU A 41 0.32 -8.44 6.35
N LYS A 42 1.08 -9.31 5.69
CA LYS A 42 0.65 -10.70 5.45
C LYS A 42 0.46 -11.47 6.75
N GLU A 43 1.38 -11.28 7.70
CA GLU A 43 1.36 -12.02 8.96
C GLU A 43 0.21 -11.60 9.87
N PHE A 44 0.06 -10.30 10.06
CA PHE A 44 -0.88 -9.76 11.05
C PHE A 44 -2.23 -9.32 10.46
N GLY A 45 -2.31 -9.18 9.14
CA GLY A 45 -3.56 -8.86 8.47
C GLY A 45 -4.18 -7.57 8.98
N VAL A 46 -5.49 -7.62 9.22
CA VAL A 46 -6.25 -6.44 9.67
C VAL A 46 -5.92 -6.02 11.09
N THR A 47 -5.17 -6.83 11.84
CA THR A 47 -4.76 -6.45 13.20
C THR A 47 -3.51 -5.57 13.22
N LEU A 48 -2.81 -5.43 12.09
CA LEU A 48 -1.65 -4.55 12.01
C LEU A 48 -2.11 -3.10 12.17
N SER A 49 -1.45 -2.38 13.07
CA SER A 49 -1.87 -1.02 13.45
C SER A 49 -0.67 -0.07 13.52
N LEU A 50 -0.86 1.12 14.09
CA LEU A 50 0.22 2.08 14.27
C LEU A 50 1.42 1.45 14.97
N PRO A 51 2.64 1.81 14.59
CA PRO A 51 3.00 2.84 13.61
C PRO A 51 2.96 2.40 12.15
N HIS A 52 2.67 1.13 11.88
CA HIS A 52 2.78 0.56 10.53
C HIS A 52 1.59 0.88 9.63
N VAL A 53 0.39 0.94 10.20
CA VAL A 53 -0.85 1.10 9.44
C VAL A 53 -1.73 2.17 10.08
N LYS A 54 -2.35 2.99 9.24
CA LYS A 54 -3.29 4.02 9.68
C LYS A 54 -4.46 4.11 8.70
N LYS A 55 -5.66 4.31 9.24
CA LYS A 55 -6.85 4.56 8.43
C LYS A 55 -6.75 5.94 7.77
N VAL A 56 -7.10 6.02 6.48
CA VAL A 56 -7.21 7.31 5.79
C VAL A 56 -8.61 7.87 6.05
N THR A 57 -8.68 8.99 6.77
CA THR A 57 -9.93 9.60 7.22
C THR A 57 -10.90 9.84 6.07
N GLU A 58 -12.17 9.52 6.30
CA GLU A 58 -13.27 9.73 5.36
C GLU A 58 -13.16 8.93 4.05
N THR A 59 -12.37 7.87 4.05
CA THR A 59 -12.25 6.98 2.89
C THR A 59 -12.30 5.53 3.34
N SER A 60 -12.39 4.61 2.36
CA SER A 60 -12.24 3.17 2.62
C SER A 60 -10.77 2.74 2.64
N LEU A 61 -9.85 3.65 2.40
CA LEU A 61 -8.43 3.34 2.26
C LEU A 61 -7.73 3.19 3.60
N TRP A 62 -6.70 2.35 3.60
CA TRP A 62 -5.72 2.21 4.68
C TRP A 62 -4.36 2.58 4.15
N GLU A 63 -3.52 3.13 5.01
CA GLU A 63 -2.17 3.55 4.65
C GLU A 63 -1.15 2.64 5.33
N LEU A 64 -0.31 1.98 4.52
CA LEU A 64 0.85 1.25 5.02
C LEU A 64 2.03 2.20 5.00
N ARG A 65 2.68 2.34 6.15
CA ARG A 65 3.82 3.24 6.35
C ARG A 65 5.12 2.47 6.31
N ILE A 66 6.02 2.89 5.46
CA ILE A 66 7.36 2.30 5.41
C ILE A 66 8.27 3.18 6.27
N ILE A 67 8.68 2.65 7.42
CA ILE A 67 9.48 3.39 8.39
C ILE A 67 10.88 3.61 7.82
N GLY A 68 11.31 4.87 7.77
CA GLY A 68 12.63 5.24 7.27
C GLY A 68 12.67 6.63 6.68
N LYS A 69 13.82 6.99 6.09
CA LYS A 69 14.10 8.31 5.57
C LYS A 69 13.18 8.76 4.44
N ASN A 70 12.76 7.81 3.60
CA ASN A 70 12.10 8.16 2.35
C ASN A 70 10.61 8.40 2.47
N ASN A 71 10.02 8.18 3.64
CA ASN A 71 8.60 8.41 3.88
C ASN A 71 7.70 7.79 2.82
N ILE A 72 7.95 6.52 2.49
CA ILE A 72 7.16 5.80 1.52
C ILE A 72 5.83 5.38 2.15
N ARG A 73 4.75 5.51 1.39
CA ARG A 73 3.39 5.15 1.81
C ARG A 73 2.70 4.35 0.71
N PHE A 74 1.85 3.42 1.12
CA PHE A 74 0.98 2.68 0.19
C PHE A 74 -0.45 2.76 0.67
N PHE A 75 -1.37 3.06 -0.25
CA PHE A 75 -2.80 2.96 0.04
C PHE A 75 -3.31 1.60 -0.41
N TYR A 76 -4.11 0.98 0.44
CA TYR A 76 -4.66 -0.34 0.16
C TYR A 76 -6.03 -0.50 0.79
N ILE A 77 -6.71 -1.56 0.36
CA ILE A 77 -7.97 -2.02 0.97
C ILE A 77 -7.87 -3.51 1.25
N ALA A 78 -8.70 -3.98 2.18
CA ALA A 78 -8.88 -5.40 2.41
C ALA A 78 -10.03 -5.88 1.52
N ARG A 79 -9.84 -7.02 0.88
CA ARG A 79 -10.85 -7.68 0.05
C ARG A 79 -11.21 -9.04 0.62
N THR A 80 -12.14 -9.72 -0.02
CA THR A 80 -12.53 -11.09 0.35
C THR A 80 -11.35 -12.04 0.22
N GLU A 81 -11.44 -13.19 0.88
CA GLU A 81 -10.44 -14.25 0.82
C GLU A 81 -9.07 -13.82 1.33
N LYS A 82 -9.07 -13.01 2.41
CA LYS A 82 -7.82 -12.55 3.05
C LYS A 82 -6.84 -11.95 2.05
N THR A 83 -7.32 -11.05 1.22
CA THR A 83 -6.49 -10.39 0.21
C THR A 83 -6.45 -8.89 0.44
N PHE A 84 -5.25 -8.31 0.40
CA PHE A 84 -5.08 -6.85 0.39
C PHE A 84 -4.78 -6.41 -1.03
N LEU A 85 -5.50 -5.42 -1.50
CA LEU A 85 -5.26 -4.81 -2.81
C LEU A 85 -4.50 -3.51 -2.61
N ILE A 86 -3.26 -3.47 -3.08
CA ILE A 86 -2.42 -2.27 -3.03
C ILE A 86 -2.74 -1.42 -4.24
N LEU A 87 -3.24 -0.20 -3.99
CA LEU A 87 -3.76 0.67 -5.04
C LEU A 87 -2.76 1.72 -5.51
N HIS A 88 -1.92 2.23 -4.59
CA HIS A 88 -1.04 3.34 -4.91
C HIS A 88 0.13 3.39 -3.95
N GLY A 89 1.31 3.68 -4.49
CA GLY A 89 2.51 3.92 -3.69
C GLY A 89 3.08 5.29 -4.02
N PHE A 90 3.55 6.00 -3.01
CA PHE A 90 4.08 7.34 -3.21
C PHE A 90 5.07 7.71 -2.10
N GLN A 91 5.85 8.74 -2.34
CA GLN A 91 6.71 9.33 -1.33
C GLN A 91 6.01 10.54 -0.72
N LYS A 92 5.83 10.51 0.60
CA LYS A 92 5.18 11.61 1.32
C LYS A 92 6.19 12.73 1.54
N LYS A 93 5.92 13.91 0.98
CA LYS A 93 6.83 15.06 1.04
C LYS A 93 6.35 16.17 1.98
N LYS A 94 5.12 16.09 2.47
CA LYS A 94 4.51 17.10 3.35
C LYS A 94 3.97 16.43 4.60
N GLN A 95 3.72 17.19 5.65
CA GLN A 95 3.14 16.65 6.87
C GLN A 95 1.76 16.03 6.64
N LYS A 96 0.94 16.70 5.83
CA LYS A 96 -0.36 16.15 5.44
C LYS A 96 -0.22 15.39 4.13
N THR A 97 -0.94 14.28 4.01
CA THR A 97 -0.99 13.54 2.76
C THR A 97 -1.65 14.40 1.69
N ASP A 98 -1.02 14.49 0.52
CA ASP A 98 -1.54 15.23 -0.61
C ASP A 98 -2.84 14.59 -1.09
N LYS A 99 -3.89 15.38 -1.22
CA LYS A 99 -5.19 14.90 -1.69
C LYS A 99 -5.13 14.26 -3.07
N ARG A 100 -4.16 14.65 -3.90
CA ARG A 100 -3.97 14.03 -5.22
C ARG A 100 -3.60 12.56 -5.10
N GLU A 101 -2.82 12.19 -4.09
CA GLU A 101 -2.45 10.79 -3.88
C GLU A 101 -3.68 9.95 -3.48
N ILE A 102 -4.52 10.50 -2.62
CA ILE A 102 -5.77 9.84 -2.22
C ILE A 102 -6.69 9.68 -3.43
N LYS A 103 -6.79 10.71 -4.26
CA LYS A 103 -7.62 10.68 -5.47
C LYS A 103 -7.19 9.58 -6.42
N VAL A 104 -5.89 9.43 -6.65
CA VAL A 104 -5.35 8.36 -7.51
C VAL A 104 -5.80 6.99 -7.00
N ALA A 105 -5.65 6.75 -5.70
CA ALA A 105 -6.04 5.47 -5.11
C ALA A 105 -7.53 5.21 -5.25
N LEU A 106 -8.38 6.22 -5.00
CA LEU A 106 -9.82 6.07 -5.11
C LEU A 106 -10.27 5.84 -6.55
N GLU A 107 -9.64 6.50 -7.52
CA GLU A 107 -9.92 6.27 -8.94
C GLU A 107 -9.57 4.84 -9.35
N ARG A 108 -8.43 4.34 -8.88
CA ARG A 108 -8.03 2.96 -9.15
C ARG A 108 -8.97 1.95 -8.51
N LEU A 109 -9.43 2.24 -7.30
CA LEU A 109 -10.40 1.39 -6.61
C LEU A 109 -11.71 1.31 -7.40
N ALA A 110 -12.18 2.44 -7.92
CA ALA A 110 -13.39 2.48 -8.72
C ALA A 110 -13.26 1.72 -10.05
N ASP A 111 -12.04 1.62 -10.56
CA ASP A 111 -11.75 0.94 -11.82
C ASP A 111 -11.61 -0.59 -11.67
N TYR A 112 -11.60 -1.06 -10.45
CA TYR A 112 -11.25 -2.47 -10.18
C TYR A 112 -12.49 -3.38 -10.07
#